data_44e9beddee0ae50e225fb9a93ad7be4d
#
_entry.id   44e9beddee0ae50e225fb9a93ad7be4d
#
_cell.length_a   1.000
_cell.length_b   1.000
_cell.length_c   1.000
_cell.angle_alpha   90.00
_cell.angle_beta   90.00
_cell.angle_gamma   90.00
#
_symmetry.space_group_name_H-M   'P 1'
#
loop_
_entity.id
_entity.type
_entity.pdbx_description
1 polymer ?
#
loop_
_entity_poly.entity_id
_entity_poly.type
_entity_poly.pdbx_seq_one_letter_code
_entity_poly.pdbx_strand_id
1 'polypeptide(L)'
;VEKALKSISNIPLGIAQKSLNIYSYDFTKNLINIIISKNIEDVIQFTSNVLEELKKVEHLNVVVFDAERIIQSGKNKLKENYEHFYKNLNNIEENNISENTICVIIGIDRFLSDLDDGETEFYEMLNKATEYGNYNFIISENATKFKNHEYDEWYKKYVINDDGIWIGKGINDQYVINVNTSDGGIVNNCNSSFGYIVKDETPTFIKLLEMNERDEDNE
;
A
#
# COMPACT_ATOMS: atom_id res chain seq x y z
N VAL A 1 -4.39 21.23 -10.95
CA VAL A 1 -4.26 19.89 -10.33
C VAL A 1 -3.48 19.97 -9.01
N GLU A 2 -2.46 20.84 -8.88
CA GLU A 2 -1.59 20.93 -7.68
C GLU A 2 -2.29 21.40 -6.38
N LYS A 3 -3.47 21.98 -6.43
CA LYS A 3 -4.16 22.53 -5.23
C LYS A 3 -4.99 21.52 -4.42
N ALA A 4 -5.18 20.28 -4.91
CA ALA A 4 -6.06 19.28 -4.27
C ALA A 4 -5.34 18.29 -3.34
N LEU A 5 -4.01 18.25 -3.37
CA LEU A 5 -3.19 17.27 -2.64
C LEU A 5 -2.80 17.78 -1.25
N LYS A 6 -3.78 18.02 -0.38
CA LYS A 6 -3.48 18.51 0.98
C LYS A 6 -3.73 17.49 2.10
N SER A 7 -4.11 16.26 1.78
CA SER A 7 -4.45 15.28 2.81
C SER A 7 -4.19 13.85 2.33
N ILE A 8 -3.64 13.04 3.21
CA ILE A 8 -3.49 11.59 3.08
C ILE A 8 -4.82 10.87 2.79
N SER A 9 -5.94 11.48 3.12
CA SER A 9 -7.29 10.99 2.83
C SER A 9 -7.74 11.23 1.38
N ASN A 10 -6.91 11.82 0.52
CA ASN A 10 -7.27 12.15 -0.86
C ASN A 10 -6.10 12.00 -1.83
N ILE A 11 -5.48 10.82 -1.85
CA ILE A 11 -4.36 10.52 -2.74
C ILE A 11 -4.88 10.08 -4.11
N PRO A 12 -4.56 10.77 -5.21
CA PRO A 12 -5.01 10.39 -6.55
C PRO A 12 -4.35 9.07 -6.97
N LEU A 13 -5.15 8.11 -7.42
CA LEU A 13 -4.67 6.81 -7.88
C LEU A 13 -4.88 6.58 -9.39
N GLY A 14 -5.69 7.39 -10.03
CA GLY A 14 -5.99 7.22 -11.44
C GLY A 14 -7.27 7.90 -11.88
N ILE A 15 -7.82 7.45 -13.00
CA ILE A 15 -9.05 7.98 -13.60
C ILE A 15 -10.10 6.87 -13.63
N ALA A 16 -11.23 7.10 -12.97
CA ALA A 16 -12.35 6.17 -12.99
C ALA A 16 -12.97 6.08 -14.39
N GLN A 17 -13.09 4.86 -14.93
CA GLN A 17 -13.51 4.66 -16.31
C GLN A 17 -14.95 5.15 -16.58
N LYS A 18 -15.87 4.94 -15.63
CA LYS A 18 -17.28 5.34 -15.81
C LYS A 18 -17.51 6.84 -15.73
N SER A 19 -16.84 7.53 -14.82
CA SER A 19 -17.06 8.95 -14.57
C SER A 19 -16.05 9.87 -15.26
N LEU A 20 -14.94 9.33 -15.73
CA LEU A 20 -13.77 10.04 -16.26
C LEU A 20 -13.18 11.08 -15.28
N ASN A 21 -13.51 10.95 -13.98
CA ASN A 21 -12.97 11.79 -12.94
C ASN A 21 -11.73 11.14 -12.30
N ILE A 22 -10.88 11.99 -11.72
CA ILE A 22 -9.78 11.52 -10.87
C ILE A 22 -10.37 10.71 -9.71
N TYR A 23 -9.88 9.49 -9.54
CA TYR A 23 -10.19 8.65 -8.39
C TYR A 23 -9.11 8.82 -7.33
N SER A 24 -9.51 9.26 -6.17
CA SER A 24 -8.61 9.40 -5.02
C SER A 24 -8.95 8.36 -3.95
N TYR A 25 -7.93 7.94 -3.21
CA TYR A 25 -8.04 6.94 -2.15
C TYR A 25 -7.67 7.54 -0.80
N ASP A 26 -8.37 7.10 0.22
CA ASP A 26 -8.13 7.47 1.61
C ASP A 26 -7.36 6.36 2.32
N PHE A 27 -6.05 6.59 2.51
CA PHE A 27 -5.19 5.64 3.20
C PHE A 27 -5.30 5.69 4.73
N THR A 28 -6.13 6.58 5.27
CA THR A 28 -6.36 6.66 6.74
C THR A 28 -7.54 5.80 7.21
N LYS A 29 -8.38 5.31 6.27
CA LYS A 29 -9.60 4.56 6.62
C LYS A 29 -9.29 3.25 7.35
N ASN A 30 -8.27 2.54 6.91
CA ASN A 30 -7.85 1.26 7.46
C ASN A 30 -6.42 1.36 8.00
N LEU A 31 -6.11 0.62 9.08
CA LEU A 31 -4.74 0.54 9.57
C LEU A 31 -3.81 -0.03 8.50
N ILE A 32 -4.24 -1.12 7.85
CA ILE A 32 -3.53 -1.74 6.72
C ILE A 32 -4.34 -1.54 5.46
N ASN A 33 -3.71 -0.96 4.44
CA ASN A 33 -4.21 -0.82 3.08
C ASN A 33 -3.40 -1.75 2.17
N ILE A 34 -4.03 -2.51 1.30
CA ILE A 34 -3.36 -3.50 0.46
C ILE A 34 -3.34 -3.09 -1.01
N ILE A 35 -2.19 -3.27 -1.65
CA ILE A 35 -1.97 -3.12 -3.10
C ILE A 35 -1.48 -4.45 -3.63
N ILE A 36 -2.31 -5.14 -4.40
CA ILE A 36 -2.13 -6.54 -4.75
C ILE A 36 -2.23 -6.75 -6.26
N SER A 37 -1.43 -7.64 -6.80
CA SER A 37 -1.52 -8.15 -8.17
C SER A 37 -1.09 -9.62 -8.23
N LYS A 38 -1.31 -10.25 -9.38
CA LYS A 38 -0.69 -11.56 -9.70
C LYS A 38 0.81 -11.42 -9.98
N ASN A 39 1.27 -10.23 -10.38
CA ASN A 39 2.66 -9.95 -10.71
C ASN A 39 3.22 -8.89 -9.76
N ILE A 40 4.32 -9.22 -9.08
CA ILE A 40 4.97 -8.31 -8.13
C ILE A 40 5.53 -7.05 -8.81
N GLU A 41 6.00 -7.15 -10.05
CA GLU A 41 6.56 -6.03 -10.79
C GLU A 41 5.49 -4.94 -11.03
N ASP A 42 4.26 -5.34 -11.37
CA ASP A 42 3.13 -4.41 -11.55
C ASP A 42 2.79 -3.70 -10.22
N VAL A 43 2.85 -4.43 -9.11
CA VAL A 43 2.64 -3.88 -7.76
C VAL A 43 3.70 -2.83 -7.43
N ILE A 44 4.97 -3.16 -7.65
CA ILE A 44 6.11 -2.27 -7.37
C ILE A 44 6.01 -1.00 -8.20
N GLN A 45 5.74 -1.12 -9.49
CA GLN A 45 5.58 0.02 -10.40
C GLN A 45 4.48 0.98 -9.89
N PHE A 46 3.31 0.43 -9.57
CA PHE A 46 2.20 1.25 -9.09
C PHE A 46 2.48 1.84 -7.70
N THR A 47 3.08 1.07 -6.79
CA THR A 47 3.46 1.55 -5.45
C THR A 47 4.45 2.70 -5.53
N SER A 48 5.39 2.66 -6.49
CA SER A 48 6.31 3.77 -6.74
C SER A 48 5.57 5.05 -7.13
N ASN A 49 4.53 4.95 -7.96
CA ASN A 49 3.70 6.10 -8.32
C ASN A 49 2.92 6.64 -7.12
N VAL A 50 2.39 5.75 -6.26
CA VAL A 50 1.72 6.14 -5.01
C VAL A 50 2.68 6.85 -4.07
N LEU A 51 3.92 6.35 -3.94
CA LEU A 51 4.96 7.00 -3.11
C LEU A 51 5.27 8.42 -3.57
N GLU A 52 5.33 8.68 -4.88
CA GLU A 52 5.54 10.02 -5.41
C GLU A 52 4.36 10.97 -5.08
N GLU A 53 3.13 10.47 -5.04
CA GLU A 53 1.98 11.27 -4.63
C GLU A 53 1.98 11.51 -3.10
N LEU A 54 2.35 10.51 -2.30
CA LEU A 54 2.46 10.65 -0.85
C LEU A 54 3.52 11.68 -0.43
N LYS A 55 4.65 11.74 -1.14
CA LYS A 55 5.71 12.74 -0.89
C LYS A 55 5.27 14.20 -1.11
N LYS A 56 4.17 14.43 -1.83
CA LYS A 56 3.59 15.77 -2.05
C LYS A 56 2.67 16.24 -0.93
N VAL A 57 2.37 15.36 0.02
CA VAL A 57 1.51 15.67 1.17
C VAL A 57 2.33 16.36 2.25
N GLU A 58 1.93 17.57 2.63
CA GLU A 58 2.59 18.32 3.69
C GLU A 58 2.37 17.64 5.06
N HIS A 59 3.38 17.66 5.92
CA HIS A 59 3.34 17.08 7.28
C HIS A 59 3.02 15.58 7.31
N LEU A 60 3.40 14.85 6.27
CA LEU A 60 3.32 13.40 6.21
C LEU A 60 4.72 12.80 6.28
N ASN A 61 4.94 11.94 7.27
CA ASN A 61 6.13 11.11 7.33
C ASN A 61 5.90 9.82 6.52
N VAL A 62 6.75 9.54 5.55
CA VAL A 62 6.67 8.33 4.72
C VAL A 62 7.89 7.46 4.99
N VAL A 63 7.65 6.27 5.54
CA VAL A 63 8.68 5.26 5.81
C VAL A 63 8.52 4.12 4.82
N VAL A 64 9.61 3.70 4.18
CA VAL A 64 9.57 2.64 3.17
C VAL A 64 10.45 1.47 3.59
N PHE A 65 9.85 0.29 3.64
CA PHE A 65 10.51 -1.00 3.81
C PHE A 65 10.43 -1.78 2.50
N ASP A 66 11.46 -1.64 1.67
CA ASP A 66 11.54 -2.32 0.37
C ASP A 66 12.29 -3.65 0.53
N ALA A 67 11.55 -4.71 0.84
CA ALA A 67 12.12 -6.04 0.96
C ALA A 67 12.47 -6.65 -0.41
N GLU A 68 11.82 -6.24 -1.48
CA GLU A 68 12.16 -6.68 -2.85
C GLU A 68 13.42 -5.97 -3.40
N ARG A 69 13.89 -4.88 -2.72
CA ARG A 69 15.17 -4.18 -2.99
C ARG A 69 15.28 -3.56 -4.36
N ILE A 70 14.16 -3.11 -4.90
CA ILE A 70 14.09 -2.51 -6.24
C ILE A 70 14.20 -0.98 -6.14
N ILE A 71 13.56 -0.39 -5.12
CA ILE A 71 13.59 1.06 -4.88
C ILE A 71 14.75 1.45 -3.97
N GLN A 72 15.09 0.59 -2.99
CA GLN A 72 16.19 0.82 -2.04
C GLN A 72 17.09 -0.41 -1.96
N SER A 73 18.39 -0.24 -2.15
CA SER A 73 19.35 -1.34 -2.14
C SER A 73 19.86 -1.70 -0.74
N GLY A 74 19.82 -2.99 -0.38
CA GLY A 74 20.59 -3.60 0.69
C GLY A 74 19.79 -4.16 1.88
N LYS A 75 20.02 -5.47 2.19
CA LYS A 75 19.35 -6.22 3.27
C LYS A 75 19.60 -5.62 4.68
N ASN A 76 20.84 -5.22 4.96
CA ASN A 76 21.20 -4.66 6.26
C ASN A 76 20.48 -3.33 6.53
N LYS A 77 20.29 -2.52 5.51
CA LYS A 77 19.63 -1.24 5.61
C LYS A 77 18.14 -1.38 5.94
N LEU A 78 17.47 -2.43 5.48
CA LEU A 78 16.08 -2.70 5.82
C LEU A 78 15.94 -3.00 7.30
N LYS A 79 16.77 -3.88 7.86
CA LYS A 79 16.74 -4.22 9.29
C LYS A 79 17.08 -3.01 10.16
N GLU A 80 18.12 -2.24 9.84
CA GLU A 80 18.47 -1.01 10.54
C GLU A 80 17.34 0.03 10.52
N ASN A 81 16.69 0.22 9.35
CA ASN A 81 15.55 1.13 9.24
C ASN A 81 14.36 0.66 10.07
N TYR A 82 14.08 -0.65 10.08
CA TYR A 82 13.03 -1.24 10.90
C TYR A 82 13.31 -1.07 12.39
N GLU A 83 14.52 -1.40 12.86
CA GLU A 83 14.92 -1.23 14.26
C GLU A 83 14.82 0.24 14.70
N HIS A 84 15.24 1.17 13.84
CA HIS A 84 15.12 2.60 14.11
C HIS A 84 13.67 3.04 14.18
N PHE A 85 12.83 2.60 13.24
CA PHE A 85 11.40 2.90 13.23
C PHE A 85 10.70 2.34 14.48
N TYR A 86 10.95 1.07 14.81
CA TYR A 86 10.37 0.41 15.97
C TYR A 86 10.79 1.06 17.29
N LYS A 87 12.06 1.48 17.40
CA LYS A 87 12.54 2.24 18.54
C LYS A 87 11.84 3.59 18.67
N ASN A 88 11.65 4.31 17.56
CA ASN A 88 10.94 5.58 17.58
C ASN A 88 9.46 5.39 17.96
N LEU A 89 8.82 4.35 17.46
CA LEU A 89 7.45 3.98 17.85
C LEU A 89 7.32 3.68 19.34
N ASN A 90 8.34 3.07 19.95
CA ASN A 90 8.38 2.81 21.40
C ASN A 90 8.61 4.06 22.28
N ASN A 91 9.18 5.12 21.71
CA ASN A 91 9.57 6.34 22.43
C ASN A 91 8.69 7.56 22.07
N ILE A 92 7.51 7.35 21.48
CA ILE A 92 6.63 8.44 21.02
C ILE A 92 6.23 9.38 22.19
N GLU A 93 6.04 8.88 23.40
CA GLU A 93 5.70 9.72 24.56
C GLU A 93 6.77 10.79 24.84
N GLU A 94 8.03 10.53 24.47
CA GLU A 94 9.14 11.48 24.63
C GLU A 94 9.27 12.47 23.45
N ASN A 95 8.77 12.11 22.25
CA ASN A 95 9.09 12.82 21.01
C ASN A 95 7.98 13.73 20.47
N ASN A 96 6.78 13.79 21.09
CA ASN A 96 5.66 14.64 20.62
C ASN A 96 5.41 14.54 19.10
N ILE A 97 5.46 13.34 18.50
CA ILE A 97 5.25 13.17 17.07
C ILE A 97 3.76 13.34 16.77
N SER A 98 3.38 14.54 16.33
CA SER A 98 2.01 14.89 15.93
C SER A 98 1.75 14.64 14.44
N GLU A 99 2.75 14.22 13.68
CA GLU A 99 2.63 14.04 12.23
C GLU A 99 2.10 12.64 11.92
N ASN A 100 1.20 12.58 10.92
CA ASN A 100 0.75 11.31 10.38
C ASN A 100 1.91 10.57 9.72
N THR A 101 1.99 9.27 9.92
CA THR A 101 3.02 8.42 9.34
C THR A 101 2.39 7.32 8.49
N ILE A 102 2.84 7.20 7.25
CA ILE A 102 2.56 6.04 6.40
C ILE A 102 3.81 5.18 6.29
N CYS A 103 3.64 3.90 6.64
CA CYS A 103 4.65 2.87 6.43
C CYS A 103 4.30 2.07 5.17
N VAL A 104 5.16 2.10 4.17
CA VAL A 104 4.98 1.33 2.93
C VAL A 104 5.90 0.11 2.98
N ILE A 105 5.31 -1.08 2.95
CA ILE A 105 6.03 -2.35 2.95
C ILE A 105 5.86 -3.00 1.57
N ILE A 106 6.97 -3.18 0.87
CA ILE A 106 7.00 -3.83 -0.45
C ILE A 106 7.60 -5.23 -0.27
N GLY A 107 6.78 -6.26 -0.53
CA GLY A 107 7.17 -7.65 -0.32
C GLY A 107 7.08 -8.08 1.14
N ILE A 108 5.87 -8.16 1.70
CA ILE A 108 5.63 -8.51 3.11
C ILE A 108 6.18 -9.88 3.48
N ASP A 109 6.02 -10.88 2.63
CA ASP A 109 6.53 -12.24 2.83
C ASP A 109 8.05 -12.22 3.10
N ARG A 110 8.78 -11.46 2.29
CA ARG A 110 10.21 -11.29 2.44
C ARG A 110 10.59 -10.37 3.60
N PHE A 111 9.81 -9.32 3.85
CA PHE A 111 10.00 -8.42 4.97
C PHE A 111 9.97 -9.20 6.29
N LEU A 112 8.95 -10.02 6.51
CA LEU A 112 8.82 -10.85 7.71
C LEU A 112 9.97 -11.86 7.82
N SER A 113 10.41 -12.45 6.71
CA SER A 113 11.55 -13.39 6.68
C SER A 113 12.90 -12.74 6.98
N ASP A 114 13.04 -11.44 6.79
CA ASP A 114 14.27 -10.69 7.07
C ASP A 114 14.37 -10.21 8.53
N LEU A 115 13.29 -10.32 9.32
CA LEU A 115 13.24 -10.08 10.77
C LEU A 115 13.57 -11.36 11.55
N ASP A 116 13.93 -11.24 12.84
CA ASP A 116 14.33 -12.39 13.66
C ASP A 116 13.12 -13.24 14.08
N ASP A 117 11.99 -12.60 14.45
CA ASP A 117 10.67 -13.22 14.71
C ASP A 117 9.58 -12.36 14.03
N GLY A 118 9.62 -12.39 12.69
CA GLY A 118 8.93 -11.42 11.86
C GLY A 118 7.43 -11.27 12.10
N GLU A 119 6.71 -12.39 12.30
CA GLU A 119 5.28 -12.35 12.56
C GLU A 119 4.97 -11.68 13.91
N THR A 120 5.67 -12.09 14.96
CA THR A 120 5.48 -11.54 16.32
C THR A 120 5.87 -10.07 16.37
N GLU A 121 7.04 -9.72 15.84
CA GLU A 121 7.54 -8.35 15.82
C GLU A 121 6.60 -7.43 15.02
N PHE A 122 6.12 -7.89 13.87
CA PHE A 122 5.18 -7.11 13.05
C PHE A 122 3.83 -6.93 13.74
N TYR A 123 3.31 -7.99 14.34
CA TYR A 123 2.05 -7.92 15.10
C TYR A 123 2.14 -6.92 16.27
N GLU A 124 3.23 -6.95 17.03
CA GLU A 124 3.47 -6.01 18.13
C GLU A 124 3.60 -4.57 17.62
N MET A 125 4.27 -4.36 16.49
CA MET A 125 4.38 -3.06 15.84
C MET A 125 3.01 -2.49 15.47
N LEU A 126 2.14 -3.32 14.88
CA LEU A 126 0.76 -2.92 14.51
C LEU A 126 -0.09 -2.60 15.75
N ASN A 127 0.05 -3.38 16.83
CA ASN A 127 -0.64 -3.10 18.09
C ASN A 127 -0.27 -1.71 18.62
N LYS A 128 1.01 -1.39 18.68
CA LYS A 128 1.50 -0.06 19.11
C LYS A 128 1.04 1.06 18.19
N ALA A 129 1.14 0.85 16.88
CA ALA A 129 0.67 1.83 15.90
C ALA A 129 -0.82 2.17 16.08
N THR A 130 -1.63 1.17 16.44
CA THR A 130 -3.06 1.36 16.74
C THR A 130 -3.28 2.21 18.00
N GLU A 131 -2.45 2.05 19.04
CA GLU A 131 -2.56 2.83 20.28
C GLU A 131 -2.31 4.33 20.03
N TYR A 132 -1.41 4.67 19.11
CA TYR A 132 -1.09 6.06 18.79
C TYR A 132 -2.05 6.71 17.79
N GLY A 133 -2.68 5.93 16.91
CA GLY A 133 -3.75 6.37 16.03
C GLY A 133 -3.36 7.26 14.84
N ASN A 134 -2.06 7.55 14.67
CA ASN A 134 -1.53 8.38 13.58
C ASN A 134 -0.63 7.61 12.59
N TYR A 135 -0.69 6.30 12.62
CA TYR A 135 0.04 5.40 11.73
C TYR A 135 -0.90 4.64 10.82
N ASN A 136 -0.54 4.55 9.54
CA ASN A 136 -1.20 3.68 8.58
C ASN A 136 -0.14 2.91 7.78
N PHE A 137 -0.51 1.75 7.29
CA PHE A 137 0.37 0.87 6.52
C PHE A 137 -0.18 0.66 5.12
N ILE A 138 0.72 0.63 4.15
CA ILE A 138 0.45 0.17 2.79
C ILE A 138 1.29 -1.09 2.59
N ILE A 139 0.65 -2.22 2.36
CA ILE A 139 1.33 -3.48 2.05
C ILE A 139 1.15 -3.76 0.56
N SER A 140 2.27 -3.87 -0.13
CA SER A 140 2.34 -4.14 -1.56
C SER A 140 2.95 -5.52 -1.79
N GLU A 141 2.16 -6.47 -2.36
CA GLU A 141 2.61 -7.84 -2.50
C GLU A 141 1.95 -8.58 -3.68
N ASN A 142 2.55 -9.67 -4.09
CA ASN A 142 1.91 -10.65 -4.95
C ASN A 142 0.77 -11.36 -4.22
N ALA A 143 -0.37 -11.53 -4.89
CA ALA A 143 -1.58 -12.08 -4.29
C ALA A 143 -1.38 -13.46 -3.64
N THR A 144 -0.60 -14.34 -4.28
CA THR A 144 -0.36 -15.69 -3.74
C THR A 144 0.49 -15.64 -2.47
N LYS A 145 1.54 -14.83 -2.45
CA LYS A 145 2.39 -14.65 -1.28
C LYS A 145 1.62 -14.00 -0.13
N PHE A 146 0.84 -12.94 -0.42
CA PHE A 146 0.03 -12.29 0.59
C PHE A 146 -0.99 -13.23 1.22
N LYS A 147 -1.63 -14.09 0.42
CA LYS A 147 -2.59 -15.09 0.88
C LYS A 147 -2.00 -16.14 1.84
N ASN A 148 -0.70 -16.43 1.74
CA ASN A 148 -0.04 -17.37 2.66
C ASN A 148 -0.13 -16.91 4.11
N HIS A 149 -0.33 -15.60 4.35
CA HIS A 149 -0.43 -15.00 5.69
C HIS A 149 -1.86 -15.00 6.27
N GLU A 150 -2.85 -15.57 5.59
CA GLU A 150 -4.27 -15.51 6.03
C GLU A 150 -4.54 -16.10 7.43
N TYR A 151 -3.62 -16.96 7.92
CA TYR A 151 -3.71 -17.57 9.24
C TYR A 151 -2.90 -16.83 10.31
N ASP A 152 -2.08 -15.85 9.95
CA ASP A 152 -1.27 -15.05 10.85
C ASP A 152 -2.17 -14.14 11.70
N GLU A 153 -1.78 -13.91 12.96
CA GLU A 153 -2.58 -13.09 13.87
C GLU A 153 -2.71 -11.64 13.42
N TRP A 154 -1.65 -11.07 12.84
CA TRP A 154 -1.68 -9.72 12.29
C TRP A 154 -2.66 -9.59 11.12
N TYR A 155 -2.70 -10.60 10.25
CA TYR A 155 -3.60 -10.62 9.11
C TYR A 155 -5.06 -10.66 9.57
N LYS A 156 -5.42 -11.64 10.41
CA LYS A 156 -6.79 -11.82 10.93
C LYS A 156 -7.31 -10.60 11.66
N LYS A 157 -6.43 -9.88 12.36
CA LYS A 157 -6.83 -8.74 13.18
C LYS A 157 -6.94 -7.43 12.40
N TYR A 158 -6.05 -7.20 11.43
CA TYR A 158 -5.86 -5.88 10.85
C TYR A 158 -6.13 -5.78 9.35
N VAL A 159 -6.16 -6.90 8.61
CA VAL A 159 -6.48 -6.87 7.19
C VAL A 159 -7.99 -6.90 6.98
N ILE A 160 -8.49 -5.92 6.23
CA ILE A 160 -9.88 -5.86 5.80
C ILE A 160 -9.93 -6.28 4.34
N ASN A 161 -10.41 -7.51 4.09
CA ASN A 161 -10.45 -8.10 2.76
C ASN A 161 -11.50 -7.46 1.84
N ASP A 162 -12.45 -6.69 2.36
CA ASP A 162 -13.50 -6.02 1.59
C ASP A 162 -13.02 -4.72 0.93
N ASP A 163 -11.83 -4.24 1.34
CA ASP A 163 -11.18 -3.04 0.82
C ASP A 163 -9.78 -3.37 0.26
N GLY A 164 -9.41 -2.79 -0.87
CA GLY A 164 -8.06 -2.95 -1.42
C GLY A 164 -7.89 -2.45 -2.84
N ILE A 165 -6.66 -2.50 -3.31
CA ILE A 165 -6.28 -2.10 -4.67
C ILE A 165 -5.76 -3.32 -5.40
N TRP A 166 -6.41 -3.65 -6.51
CA TRP A 166 -6.00 -4.73 -7.40
C TRP A 166 -5.44 -4.17 -8.70
N ILE A 167 -4.28 -4.66 -9.15
CA ILE A 167 -3.64 -4.20 -10.37
C ILE A 167 -3.71 -5.27 -11.44
N GLY A 168 -4.09 -4.84 -12.65
CA GLY A 168 -4.15 -5.69 -13.82
C GLY A 168 -5.33 -6.67 -13.84
N LYS A 169 -5.15 -7.74 -14.61
CA LYS A 169 -6.17 -8.77 -14.83
C LYS A 169 -6.29 -9.74 -13.66
N GLY A 170 -7.43 -10.44 -13.61
CA GLY A 170 -7.60 -11.63 -12.77
C GLY A 170 -8.11 -11.34 -11.36
N ILE A 171 -8.78 -10.21 -11.14
CA ILE A 171 -9.46 -9.90 -9.88
C ILE A 171 -10.51 -10.97 -9.52
N ASN A 172 -11.11 -11.66 -10.49
CA ASN A 172 -12.08 -12.74 -10.26
C ASN A 172 -11.45 -14.07 -9.85
N ASP A 173 -10.13 -14.23 -10.05
CA ASP A 173 -9.41 -15.50 -9.87
C ASP A 173 -8.44 -15.39 -8.69
N GLN A 174 -8.74 -14.55 -7.71
CA GLN A 174 -7.95 -14.34 -6.51
C GLN A 174 -8.82 -14.47 -5.26
N TYR A 175 -8.19 -14.66 -4.10
CA TYR A 175 -8.86 -14.94 -2.82
C TYR A 175 -8.36 -14.00 -1.68
N VAL A 176 -7.79 -12.85 -2.05
CA VAL A 176 -7.27 -11.86 -1.10
C VAL A 176 -8.30 -10.76 -0.85
N ILE A 177 -8.84 -10.18 -1.92
CA ILE A 177 -9.82 -9.11 -1.86
C ILE A 177 -11.20 -9.69 -2.17
N ASN A 178 -12.16 -9.50 -1.27
CA ASN A 178 -13.55 -9.87 -1.52
C ASN A 178 -14.14 -8.93 -2.56
N VAL A 179 -14.76 -9.50 -3.60
CA VAL A 179 -15.31 -8.71 -4.70
C VAL A 179 -16.73 -9.18 -5.02
N ASN A 180 -17.68 -8.27 -4.94
CA ASN A 180 -19.02 -8.51 -5.42
C ASN A 180 -19.06 -8.35 -6.94
N THR A 181 -19.22 -9.47 -7.64
CA THR A 181 -19.23 -9.52 -9.13
C THR A 181 -20.61 -9.28 -9.75
N SER A 182 -21.65 -9.09 -8.94
CA SER A 182 -23.04 -8.99 -9.41
C SER A 182 -23.32 -7.80 -10.32
N ASP A 183 -22.51 -6.74 -10.22
CA ASP A 183 -22.76 -5.46 -10.91
C ASP A 183 -22.07 -5.32 -12.27
N GLY A 184 -21.48 -6.38 -12.79
CA GLY A 184 -20.89 -6.39 -14.16
C GLY A 184 -19.74 -5.40 -14.39
N GLY A 185 -19.12 -4.88 -13.32
CA GLY A 185 -18.05 -3.88 -13.38
C GLY A 185 -16.66 -4.43 -13.70
N ILE A 186 -16.56 -5.74 -13.98
CA ILE A 186 -15.27 -6.40 -14.16
C ILE A 186 -14.93 -6.56 -15.63
N VAL A 187 -13.76 -6.03 -16.00
CA VAL A 187 -13.17 -6.15 -17.34
C VAL A 187 -12.18 -7.31 -17.32
N ASN A 188 -12.46 -8.39 -18.04
CA ASN A 188 -11.66 -9.62 -18.01
C ASN A 188 -10.26 -9.47 -18.63
N ASN A 189 -10.07 -8.53 -19.56
CA ASN A 189 -8.81 -8.33 -20.28
C ASN A 189 -8.31 -6.91 -20.10
N CYS A 190 -7.64 -6.64 -18.98
CA CYS A 190 -6.89 -5.40 -18.76
C CYS A 190 -5.40 -5.71 -18.53
N ASN A 191 -4.54 -4.79 -18.93
CA ASN A 191 -3.11 -4.83 -18.60
C ASN A 191 -2.85 -4.10 -17.27
N SER A 192 -1.59 -4.00 -16.86
CA SER A 192 -1.16 -3.36 -15.62
C SER A 192 -1.33 -1.84 -15.58
N SER A 193 -1.65 -1.18 -16.71
CA SER A 193 -2.07 0.25 -16.71
C SER A 193 -3.47 0.45 -16.13
N PHE A 194 -4.18 -0.62 -15.81
CA PHE A 194 -5.52 -0.59 -15.23
C PHE A 194 -5.58 -1.41 -13.95
N GLY A 195 -6.55 -1.09 -13.14
CA GLY A 195 -6.79 -1.81 -11.88
C GLY A 195 -8.18 -1.56 -11.32
N TYR A 196 -8.37 -2.04 -10.13
CA TYR A 196 -9.62 -1.89 -9.38
C TYR A 196 -9.34 -1.33 -8.01
N ILE A 197 -10.10 -0.33 -7.63
CA ILE A 197 -10.23 0.05 -6.23
C ILE A 197 -11.49 -0.65 -5.71
N VAL A 198 -11.31 -1.51 -4.73
CA VAL A 198 -12.42 -2.20 -4.07
C VAL A 198 -12.69 -1.51 -2.75
N LYS A 199 -13.95 -1.15 -2.53
CA LYS A 199 -14.46 -0.59 -1.27
C LYS A 199 -15.76 -1.29 -0.91
N ASP A 200 -15.82 -1.83 0.28
CA ASP A 200 -16.96 -2.58 0.77
C ASP A 200 -17.40 -3.64 -0.29
N GLU A 201 -16.44 -4.46 -0.76
CA GLU A 201 -16.57 -5.47 -1.83
C GLU A 201 -16.93 -4.92 -3.22
N THR A 202 -17.15 -3.61 -3.37
CA THR A 202 -17.57 -2.99 -4.63
C THR A 202 -16.36 -2.55 -5.46
N PRO A 203 -16.11 -3.16 -6.64
CA PRO A 203 -14.99 -2.82 -7.48
C PRO A 203 -15.27 -1.59 -8.35
N THR A 204 -14.36 -0.63 -8.35
CA THR A 204 -14.33 0.49 -9.30
C THR A 204 -13.16 0.31 -10.24
N PHE A 205 -13.42 0.15 -11.53
CA PHE A 205 -12.37 0.04 -12.55
C PHE A 205 -11.77 1.40 -12.86
N ILE A 206 -10.43 1.49 -12.80
CA ILE A 206 -9.69 2.73 -13.03
C ILE A 206 -8.54 2.50 -14.01
N LYS A 207 -8.21 3.53 -14.79
CA LYS A 207 -6.89 3.66 -15.41
C LYS A 207 -5.95 4.18 -14.32
N LEU A 208 -4.93 3.40 -13.99
CA LEU A 208 -3.97 3.72 -12.94
C LEU A 208 -3.13 4.94 -13.31
N LEU A 209 -2.65 5.63 -12.27
CA LEU A 209 -1.70 6.71 -12.43
C LEU A 209 -0.37 6.15 -12.96
N GLU A 210 0.11 6.70 -14.06
CA GLU A 210 1.43 6.42 -14.61
C GLU A 210 2.33 7.64 -14.38
N MET A 211 3.55 7.44 -13.90
CA MET A 211 4.53 8.50 -13.96
C MET A 211 4.90 8.70 -15.42
N ASN A 212 4.80 9.92 -15.91
CA ASN A 212 5.48 10.28 -17.15
C ASN A 212 6.98 10.09 -16.88
N GLU A 213 7.65 9.27 -17.70
CA GLU A 213 9.09 9.32 -17.81
C GLU A 213 9.41 10.80 -18.07
N ARG A 214 10.11 11.44 -17.14
CA ARG A 214 10.58 12.80 -17.40
C ARG A 214 11.48 12.66 -18.60
N ASP A 215 11.19 13.43 -19.65
CA ASP A 215 12.08 13.63 -20.76
C ASP A 215 13.42 14.12 -20.18
N GLU A 216 14.35 13.20 -19.93
CA GLU A 216 15.76 13.49 -19.61
C GLU A 216 16.57 13.86 -20.88
N ASP A 217 15.88 14.33 -21.92
CA ASP A 217 16.52 14.88 -23.11
C ASP A 217 16.26 16.38 -23.19
N ASN A 218 16.99 17.16 -22.40
CA ASN A 218 17.35 18.55 -22.71
C ASN A 218 18.26 19.14 -21.62
N GLU A 219 19.54 18.78 -21.67
CA GLU A 219 20.66 19.69 -21.39
C GLU A 219 21.89 19.32 -22.21
#